data_2c0c7e4a1c42dad19cf724333d314c1f
#
_entry.id   2c0c7e4a1c42dad19cf724333d314c1f
#
_cell.length_a   1.000
_cell.length_b   1.000
_cell.length_c   1.000
_cell.angle_alpha   90.00
_cell.angle_beta   90.00
_cell.angle_gamma   90.00
#
_symmetry.space_group_name_H-M   'P 1'
#
loop_
_entity.id
_entity.type
_entity.pdbx_description
1 polymer ?
#
loop_
_entity_poly.entity_id
_entity_poly.type
_entity_poly.pdbx_seq_one_letter_code
_entity_poly.pdbx_strand_id
1 'polypeptide(L)'
;RVLFRSGFFQATVVLKGAGTVICDGPQNVSICPLATPALATGGSGDVLAGFIAGLLAQPQLQTAADQTILYAVWQHGAAADRLQASFRNWTVEDLVAMIGNAPA
;
A
#
# COMPACT_ATOMS: atom_id res chain seq x y z
N ARG A 1 -12.44 -11.78 9.20
CA ARG A 1 -13.10 -10.48 9.24
C ARG A 1 -12.86 -9.66 7.98
N VAL A 2 -11.60 -9.57 7.53
CA VAL A 2 -11.29 -8.87 6.28
C VAL A 2 -11.99 -9.57 5.12
N LEU A 3 -11.96 -10.89 5.08
CA LEU A 3 -12.64 -11.65 4.04
C LEU A 3 -14.15 -11.39 4.03
N PHE A 4 -14.75 -11.35 5.21
CA PHE A 4 -16.18 -11.07 5.33
C PHE A 4 -16.48 -9.67 4.81
N ARG A 5 -15.68 -8.67 5.21
CA ARG A 5 -15.93 -7.30 4.79
C ARG A 5 -15.79 -7.12 3.28
N SER A 6 -14.78 -7.73 2.67
CA SER A 6 -14.58 -7.67 1.23
C SER A 6 -15.76 -8.30 0.51
N GLY A 7 -16.21 -9.48 0.93
CA GLY A 7 -17.37 -10.15 0.34
C GLY A 7 -18.65 -9.37 0.55
N PHE A 8 -18.84 -8.81 1.74
CA PHE A 8 -20.04 -8.05 2.06
C PHE A 8 -20.17 -6.79 1.20
N PHE A 9 -19.08 -6.05 1.05
CA PHE A 9 -19.10 -4.80 0.29
C PHE A 9 -18.86 -5.01 -1.20
N GLN A 10 -18.48 -6.21 -1.62
CA GLN A 10 -18.15 -6.52 -3.02
C GLN A 10 -17.10 -5.54 -3.56
N ALA A 11 -16.09 -5.29 -2.74
CA ALA A 11 -15.04 -4.34 -3.06
C ALA A 11 -13.70 -4.88 -2.58
N THR A 12 -12.61 -4.40 -3.20
CA THR A 12 -11.27 -4.67 -2.71
C THR A 12 -11.06 -3.92 -1.41
N VAL A 13 -10.63 -4.62 -0.38
CA VAL A 13 -10.37 -4.05 0.94
C VAL A 13 -8.88 -4.14 1.24
N VAL A 14 -8.29 -3.00 1.58
CA VAL A 14 -6.89 -2.92 2.02
C VAL A 14 -6.89 -2.60 3.51
N LEU A 15 -6.47 -3.56 4.32
CA LEU A 15 -6.39 -3.38 5.77
C LEU A 15 -4.94 -3.20 6.15
N LYS A 16 -4.59 -1.99 6.59
CA LYS A 16 -3.22 -1.65 6.96
C LYS A 16 -2.94 -2.03 8.40
N GLY A 17 -1.69 -2.37 8.67
CA GLY A 17 -1.25 -2.77 10.00
C GLY A 17 0.18 -3.27 9.93
N ALA A 18 0.57 -4.11 10.90
CA ALA A 18 1.90 -4.69 10.94
C ALA A 18 2.21 -5.53 9.69
N GLY A 19 1.18 -6.04 9.03
CA GLY A 19 1.29 -6.61 7.69
C GLY A 19 0.04 -6.19 6.95
N THR A 20 0.19 -5.44 5.86
CA THR A 20 -0.98 -4.97 5.11
C THR A 20 -1.63 -6.14 4.38
N VAL A 21 -2.92 -6.31 4.59
CA VAL A 21 -3.71 -7.37 3.97
C VAL A 21 -4.59 -6.76 2.90
N ILE A 22 -4.51 -7.31 1.69
CA ILE A 22 -5.34 -6.91 0.57
C ILE A 22 -6.30 -8.05 0.30
N CYS A 23 -7.58 -7.76 0.26
CA CYS A 23 -8.61 -8.76 0.11
C CYS A 23 -9.55 -8.35 -1.03
N ASP A 24 -9.59 -9.17 -2.07
CA ASP A 24 -10.46 -8.99 -3.22
C ASP A 24 -11.33 -10.25 -3.32
N GLY A 25 -12.28 -10.36 -2.40
CA GLY A 25 -13.11 -11.54 -2.27
C GLY A 25 -12.48 -12.59 -1.35
N PRO A 26 -13.26 -13.64 -0.98
CA PRO A 26 -12.81 -14.60 0.02
C PRO A 26 -11.66 -15.51 -0.41
N GLN A 27 -11.37 -15.59 -1.71
CA GLN A 27 -10.33 -16.50 -2.21
C GLN A 27 -9.11 -15.76 -2.75
N ASN A 28 -9.11 -14.43 -2.69
CA ASN A 28 -8.03 -13.64 -3.25
C ASN A 28 -7.49 -12.72 -2.16
N VAL A 29 -6.60 -13.26 -1.34
CA VAL A 29 -6.01 -12.56 -0.20
C VAL A 29 -4.51 -12.51 -0.38
N SER A 30 -3.95 -11.31 -0.27
CA SER A 30 -2.51 -11.08 -0.33
C SER A 30 -2.07 -10.36 0.93
N ILE A 31 -0.89 -10.71 1.44
CA ILE A 31 -0.31 -10.08 2.60
C ILE A 31 1.05 -9.52 2.21
N CYS A 32 1.22 -8.21 2.40
CA CYS A 32 2.51 -7.56 2.18
C CYS A 32 3.35 -7.73 3.46
N PRO A 33 4.52 -8.37 3.38
CA PRO A 33 5.35 -8.61 4.56
C PRO A 33 6.10 -7.37 5.02
N LEU A 34 6.17 -6.33 4.19
CA LEU A 34 6.89 -5.12 4.54
C LEU A 34 6.08 -4.32 5.55
N ALA A 35 6.63 -4.14 6.72
CA ALA A 35 6.00 -3.39 7.78
C ALA A 35 7.08 -2.68 8.59
N THR A 36 6.92 -1.39 8.76
CA THR A 36 7.78 -0.61 9.65
C THR A 36 6.89 0.23 10.56
N PRO A 37 7.23 0.30 11.86
CA PRO A 37 6.47 1.16 12.78
C PRO A 37 6.44 2.62 12.35
N ALA A 38 7.41 3.06 11.55
CA ALA A 38 7.46 4.43 11.05
C ALA A 38 6.24 4.77 10.17
N LEU A 39 5.57 3.77 9.57
CA LEU A 39 4.34 4.00 8.83
C LEU A 39 3.14 4.35 9.71
N ALA A 40 3.28 4.31 11.02
CA ALA A 40 2.27 4.82 11.93
C ALA A 40 2.24 6.35 11.97
N THR A 41 3.17 7.02 11.29
CA THR A 41 3.21 8.47 11.17
C THR A 41 1.95 8.99 10.49
N GLY A 42 1.40 10.09 11.01
CA GLY A 42 0.21 10.70 10.44
C GLY A 42 0.42 11.11 8.98
N GLY A 43 -0.55 10.81 8.14
CA GLY A 43 -0.52 11.13 6.71
C GLY A 43 0.00 10.00 5.82
N SER A 44 0.66 8.97 6.37
CA SER A 44 1.19 7.89 5.54
C SER A 44 0.09 7.12 4.82
N GLY A 45 -1.07 6.96 5.46
CA GLY A 45 -2.23 6.31 4.83
C GLY A 45 -2.79 7.13 3.67
N ASP A 46 -2.78 8.45 3.79
CA ASP A 46 -3.21 9.34 2.71
C ASP A 46 -2.27 9.24 1.51
N VAL A 47 -0.97 9.10 1.75
CA VAL A 47 0.01 8.89 0.68
C VAL A 47 -0.30 7.61 -0.07
N LEU A 48 -0.56 6.51 0.63
CA LEU A 48 -0.92 5.25 -0.01
C LEU A 48 -2.20 5.37 -0.82
N ALA A 49 -3.24 5.99 -0.23
CA ALA A 49 -4.52 6.17 -0.91
C ALA A 49 -4.36 6.99 -2.19
N GLY A 50 -3.60 8.09 -2.12
CA GLY A 50 -3.34 8.93 -3.29
C GLY A 50 -2.54 8.19 -4.36
N PHE A 51 -1.56 7.40 -3.96
CA PHE A 51 -0.74 6.63 -4.90
C PHE A 51 -1.59 5.58 -5.62
N ILE A 52 -2.43 4.85 -4.88
CA ILE A 52 -3.34 3.87 -5.48
C ILE A 52 -4.29 4.56 -6.46
N ALA A 53 -4.89 5.67 -6.04
CA ALA A 53 -5.83 6.40 -6.89
C ALA A 53 -5.16 6.90 -8.17
N GLY A 54 -3.94 7.43 -8.08
CA GLY A 54 -3.19 7.89 -9.23
C GLY A 54 -2.85 6.77 -10.21
N LEU A 55 -2.46 5.61 -9.70
CA LEU A 55 -2.18 4.47 -10.55
C LEU A 55 -3.44 3.96 -11.23
N LEU A 56 -4.54 3.83 -10.50
CA LEU A 56 -5.79 3.32 -11.05
C LEU A 56 -6.50 4.31 -11.96
N ALA A 57 -6.08 5.58 -11.96
CA ALA A 57 -6.55 6.55 -12.93
C ALA A 57 -6.01 6.29 -14.33
N GLN A 58 -4.98 5.46 -14.47
CA GLN A 58 -4.37 5.11 -15.75
C GLN A 58 -5.07 3.87 -16.31
N PRO A 59 -5.71 3.96 -17.49
CA PRO A 59 -6.52 2.87 -18.02
C PRO A 59 -5.79 1.53 -18.13
N GLN A 60 -4.51 1.54 -18.51
CA GLN A 60 -3.75 0.32 -18.67
C GLN A 60 -3.47 -0.40 -17.35
N LEU A 61 -3.55 0.30 -16.22
CA LEU A 61 -3.35 -0.30 -14.91
C LEU A 61 -4.66 -0.79 -14.27
N GLN A 62 -5.79 -0.43 -14.85
CA GLN A 62 -7.10 -0.89 -14.37
C GLN A 62 -7.40 -2.33 -14.76
N THR A 63 -6.79 -2.82 -15.83
CA THR A 63 -7.05 -4.17 -16.33
C THR A 63 -6.52 -5.25 -15.38
N ALA A 64 -5.56 -4.91 -14.54
CA ALA A 64 -5.02 -5.79 -13.50
C ALA A 64 -5.01 -5.02 -12.18
N ALA A 65 -6.17 -4.54 -11.75
CA ALA A 65 -6.30 -3.66 -10.60
C ALA A 65 -5.77 -4.30 -9.31
N ASP A 66 -5.97 -5.60 -9.13
CA ASP A 66 -5.48 -6.31 -7.96
C ASP A 66 -3.95 -6.28 -7.89
N GLN A 67 -3.28 -6.50 -9.02
CA GLN A 67 -1.81 -6.44 -9.08
C GLN A 67 -1.31 -5.01 -8.92
N THR A 68 -2.02 -4.03 -9.45
CA THR A 68 -1.67 -2.62 -9.30
C THR A 68 -1.74 -2.21 -7.83
N ILE A 69 -2.79 -2.62 -7.12
CA ILE A 69 -2.93 -2.33 -5.70
C ILE A 69 -1.83 -3.03 -4.89
N LEU A 70 -1.52 -4.28 -5.22
CA LEU A 70 -0.46 -5.02 -4.54
C LEU A 70 0.89 -4.33 -4.74
N TYR A 71 1.18 -3.88 -5.95
CA TYR A 71 2.38 -3.10 -6.23
C TYR A 71 2.43 -1.82 -5.40
N ALA A 72 1.30 -1.10 -5.32
CA ALA A 72 1.24 0.15 -4.56
C ALA A 72 1.53 -0.07 -3.08
N VAL A 73 0.93 -1.11 -2.50
CA VAL A 73 1.14 -1.46 -1.09
C VAL A 73 2.60 -1.84 -0.85
N TRP A 74 3.19 -2.63 -1.77
CA TRP A 74 4.59 -3.01 -1.67
C TRP A 74 5.51 -1.80 -1.74
N GLN A 75 5.25 -0.89 -2.68
CA GLN A 75 6.04 0.34 -2.83
C GLN A 75 5.96 1.22 -1.58
N HIS A 76 4.78 1.31 -0.99
CA HIS A 76 4.58 2.07 0.24
C HIS A 76 5.46 1.53 1.38
N GLY A 77 5.45 0.21 1.58
CA GLY A 77 6.29 -0.42 2.58
C GLY A 77 7.78 -0.32 2.27
N ALA A 78 8.15 -0.59 1.02
CA ALA A 78 9.55 -0.56 0.59
C ALA A 78 10.15 0.85 0.67
N ALA A 79 9.36 1.86 0.31
CA ALA A 79 9.80 3.25 0.42
C ALA A 79 10.06 3.63 1.88
N ALA A 80 9.16 3.24 2.78
CA ALA A 80 9.35 3.51 4.20
C ALA A 80 10.57 2.77 4.76
N ASP A 81 10.76 1.51 4.39
CA ASP A 81 11.93 0.74 4.83
C ASP A 81 13.23 1.38 4.33
N ARG A 82 13.23 1.84 3.08
CA ARG A 82 14.40 2.50 2.51
C ARG A 82 14.74 3.80 3.25
N LEU A 83 13.72 4.59 3.55
CA LEU A 83 13.92 5.83 4.30
C LEU A 83 14.39 5.55 5.72
N GLN A 84 13.82 4.55 6.36
CA GLN A 84 14.18 4.16 7.72
C GLN A 84 15.65 3.70 7.79
N ALA A 85 16.13 3.02 6.75
CA ALA A 85 17.51 2.55 6.69
C ALA A 85 18.51 3.69 6.40
N SER A 86 18.07 4.72 5.67
CA SER A 86 18.96 5.77 5.16
C SER A 86 18.98 7.03 6.01
N PHE A 87 17.89 7.31 6.75
CA PHE A 87 17.74 8.56 7.49
C PHE A 87 17.24 8.29 8.90
N ARG A 88 17.78 9.06 9.87
CA ARG A 88 17.31 8.96 11.25
C ARG A 88 15.91 9.54 11.41
N ASN A 89 15.69 10.68 10.77
CA ASN A 89 14.38 11.35 10.78
C ASN A 89 13.94 11.57 9.34
N TRP A 90 12.76 11.09 9.01
CA TRP A 90 12.17 11.33 7.69
C TRP A 90 10.71 11.71 7.86
N THR A 91 10.17 12.40 6.87
CA THR A 91 8.83 12.99 6.93
C THR A 91 7.92 12.33 5.90
N VAL A 92 6.61 12.66 5.98
CA VAL A 92 5.64 12.21 4.98
C VAL A 92 6.02 12.72 3.59
N GLU A 93 6.61 13.92 3.49
CA GLU A 93 7.08 14.47 2.22
C GLU A 93 8.19 13.61 1.62
N ASP A 94 9.07 13.08 2.46
CA ASP A 94 10.10 12.14 1.99
C ASP A 94 9.48 10.86 1.45
N LEU A 95 8.41 10.38 2.09
CA LEU A 95 7.69 9.20 1.62
C LEU A 95 7.04 9.47 0.25
N VAL A 96 6.43 10.64 0.08
CA VAL A 96 5.85 11.04 -1.22
C VAL A 96 6.91 11.03 -2.32
N ALA A 97 8.11 11.52 -2.02
CA ALA A 97 9.19 11.56 -3.01
C ALA A 97 9.74 10.16 -3.33
N MET A 98 9.72 9.24 -2.37
CA MET A 98 10.32 7.91 -2.53
C MET A 98 9.36 6.89 -3.13
N ILE A 99 8.05 7.01 -2.84
CA ILE A 99 7.09 6.00 -3.27
C ILE A 99 7.03 5.90 -4.80
N GLY A 100 7.07 4.68 -5.31
CA GLY A 100 7.18 4.44 -6.74
C GLY A 100 8.63 4.37 -7.23
N ASN A 101 9.60 4.73 -6.39
CA ASN A 101 11.03 4.74 -6.74
C ASN A 101 11.85 3.79 -5.88
N ALA A 102 11.22 3.07 -4.96
CA ALA A 102 11.94 2.12 -4.13
C ALA A 102 12.40 0.93 -4.99
N PRO A 103 13.65 0.50 -4.88
CA PRO A 103 14.14 -0.63 -5.67
C PRO A 103 13.47 -1.93 -5.24
N ALA A 104 13.37 -2.84 -6.20
CA ALA A 104 12.79 -4.16 -5.97
C ALA A 104 13.69 -5.01 -5.06
#